data_586612401044dddd0bf492e6173509a0
#
_entry.id   586612401044dddd0bf492e6173509a0
#
_cell.length_a   1.000
_cell.length_b   1.000
_cell.length_c   1.000
_cell.angle_alpha   90.00
_cell.angle_beta   90.00
_cell.angle_gamma   90.00
#
_symmetry.space_group_name_H-M   'P 1'
#
loop_
_entity.id
_entity.type
_entity.pdbx_description
1 polymer ?
#
loop_
_entity_poly.entity_id
_entity_poly.type
_entity_poly.pdbx_seq_one_letter_code
_entity_poly.pdbx_strand_id
1 'polypeptide(L)'
;FGADRTYHVTNGSSTSNRVILMASVTRNQIALCDRNCHKSVEHAITMSGAIPVYMVPTRNRYGIIGPITPDRLEPEAVKESIAENPLVKDGIDTKPVHAIITNSTYDGLCYNVNRVKELLGKSVDRLHFDEAWYGYARFNPMYKGRFAMCCDPKDDDRKGPTMFATQSTHKLLAAFSQASMIHVRDGRNPIDHQRFNEAFMMHASTSPFYPIIASNDISAAMMDGPGGKTLTDASIREAVSFRKTMARLYAEFTAAGKDWFFNVWQPDFVKDAESGKKVPLYEASEEQLASDPGCWLLNPDEEWHGFGNVEQGYCMLDPIKVSIVTPGVKSDAELEDWGIPAAVVSSYLDNKGIVVEKTTDFTILFLFSLGVTNGKWGTLLNTLFEFKRDYDNNEPLERVLPKLVRETEHAYHGMGLKDLCTKMFTAMKKLGTTKALSAGFSVLPHPDMTPVEAYENLVHNNVEAVSIDDMAARTVATGVVPYPPGIPLLMPGENAGAADGPILGYLKALQAFDRNFPGFGHDTHGVEIRDGTYYVLCIKKA
;
A
#
# COMPACT_ATOMS: atom_id res chain seq x y z
N PHE A 1 20.00 -5.04 12.14
CA PHE A 1 18.88 -4.15 11.88
C PHE A 1 18.93 -2.82 12.65
N GLY A 2 19.76 -2.69 13.69
CA GLY A 2 19.89 -1.45 14.46
C GLY A 2 18.89 -1.31 15.61
N ALA A 3 18.26 -2.39 16.05
CA ALA A 3 17.35 -2.43 17.19
C ALA A 3 18.10 -2.70 18.52
N ASP A 4 17.48 -2.34 19.64
CA ASP A 4 17.94 -2.78 20.98
C ASP A 4 17.54 -4.24 21.22
N ARG A 5 16.34 -4.62 20.73
CA ARG A 5 15.81 -5.98 20.83
C ARG A 5 15.08 -6.36 19.54
N THR A 6 15.19 -7.64 19.17
CA THR A 6 14.45 -8.23 18.06
C THR A 6 13.75 -9.49 18.53
N TYR A 7 12.47 -9.64 18.15
CA TYR A 7 11.67 -10.83 18.42
C TYR A 7 11.38 -11.54 17.11
N HIS A 8 11.69 -12.83 17.04
CA HIS A 8 11.36 -13.67 15.89
C HIS A 8 9.91 -14.13 15.98
N VAL A 9 9.12 -13.82 14.96
CA VAL A 9 7.71 -14.20 14.88
C VAL A 9 7.53 -15.24 13.79
N THR A 10 6.84 -16.33 14.13
CA THR A 10 6.66 -17.50 13.26
C THR A 10 5.29 -17.54 12.57
N ASN A 11 4.52 -16.48 12.65
CA ASN A 11 3.15 -16.41 12.13
C ASN A 11 2.87 -15.08 11.41
N GLY A 12 3.88 -14.57 10.71
CA GLY A 12 3.79 -13.39 9.85
C GLY A 12 3.72 -12.06 10.58
N SER A 13 3.92 -10.98 9.83
CA SER A 13 3.82 -9.61 10.33
C SER A 13 2.41 -9.25 10.85
N SER A 14 1.38 -9.96 10.43
CA SER A 14 0.06 -9.82 11.03
C SER A 14 0.06 -10.12 12.53
N THR A 15 0.82 -11.12 12.96
CA THR A 15 1.03 -11.40 14.39
C THR A 15 1.93 -10.35 15.02
N SER A 16 2.97 -9.89 14.33
CA SER A 16 3.85 -8.83 14.83
C SER A 16 3.08 -7.55 15.16
N ASN A 17 2.20 -7.10 14.27
CA ASN A 17 1.36 -5.92 14.51
C ASN A 17 0.43 -6.09 15.72
N ARG A 18 -0.19 -7.28 15.86
CA ARG A 18 -1.04 -7.58 17.03
C ARG A 18 -0.26 -7.58 18.33
N VAL A 19 0.91 -8.21 18.36
CA VAL A 19 1.78 -8.24 19.55
C VAL A 19 2.16 -6.83 19.98
N ILE A 20 2.61 -5.98 19.07
CA ILE A 20 3.02 -4.61 19.39
C ILE A 20 1.85 -3.80 19.96
N LEU A 21 0.68 -3.84 19.33
CA LEU A 21 -0.47 -3.10 19.83
C LEU A 21 -0.93 -3.65 21.20
N MET A 22 -1.03 -4.97 21.38
CA MET A 22 -1.39 -5.59 22.64
C MET A 22 -0.39 -5.30 23.78
N ALA A 23 0.89 -5.09 23.46
CA ALA A 23 1.90 -4.66 24.41
C ALA A 23 1.83 -3.16 24.75
N SER A 24 1.13 -2.37 23.94
CA SER A 24 1.19 -0.90 23.97
C SER A 24 -0.12 -0.22 24.32
N VAL A 25 -1.26 -0.84 24.01
CA VAL A 25 -2.59 -0.22 24.06
C VAL A 25 -3.58 -1.15 24.77
N THR A 26 -4.45 -0.57 25.59
CA THR A 26 -5.56 -1.27 26.25
C THR A 26 -6.89 -0.63 25.93
N ARG A 27 -7.99 -1.24 26.40
CA ARG A 27 -9.37 -0.77 26.17
C ARG A 27 -9.52 0.72 26.52
N ASN A 28 -10.20 1.45 25.64
CA ASN A 28 -10.48 2.89 25.75
C ASN A 28 -9.26 3.82 25.68
N GLN A 29 -8.09 3.32 25.34
CA GLN A 29 -6.95 4.17 25.02
C GLN A 29 -6.93 4.52 23.53
N ILE A 30 -6.46 5.73 23.22
CA ILE A 30 -6.41 6.25 21.85
C ILE A 30 -5.15 5.74 21.14
N ALA A 31 -5.34 5.18 19.93
CA ALA A 31 -4.28 4.84 18.99
C ALA A 31 -4.45 5.65 17.71
N LEU A 32 -3.40 6.40 17.32
CA LEU A 32 -3.34 7.06 16.03
C LEU A 32 -2.97 6.04 14.96
N CYS A 33 -3.77 5.93 13.91
CA CYS A 33 -3.60 4.89 12.90
C CYS A 33 -3.58 5.49 11.50
N ASP A 34 -2.55 5.15 10.72
CA ASP A 34 -2.56 5.38 9.29
C ASP A 34 -3.80 4.70 8.68
N ARG A 35 -4.62 5.45 7.94
CA ARG A 35 -5.78 4.87 7.24
C ARG A 35 -5.36 3.90 6.13
N ASN A 36 -4.12 3.97 5.66
CA ASN A 36 -3.49 3.00 4.76
C ASN A 36 -2.90 1.79 5.53
N CYS A 37 -3.47 1.42 6.66
CA CYS A 37 -2.98 0.30 7.44
C CYS A 37 -3.41 -1.06 6.86
N HIS A 38 -2.56 -2.06 7.09
CA HIS A 38 -2.90 -3.45 6.79
C HIS A 38 -4.02 -3.95 7.73
N LYS A 39 -4.87 -4.87 7.25
CA LYS A 39 -5.98 -5.48 8.01
C LYS A 39 -5.57 -6.01 9.39
N SER A 40 -4.32 -6.43 9.59
CA SER A 40 -3.83 -6.88 10.90
C SER A 40 -3.81 -5.78 11.96
N VAL A 41 -3.71 -4.51 11.56
CA VAL A 41 -3.79 -3.36 12.46
C VAL A 41 -5.24 -3.17 12.92
N GLU A 42 -6.21 -3.27 12.02
CA GLU A 42 -7.64 -3.28 12.36
C GLU A 42 -7.96 -4.40 13.37
N HIS A 43 -7.46 -5.62 13.11
CA HIS A 43 -7.62 -6.73 14.06
C HIS A 43 -6.98 -6.42 15.43
N ALA A 44 -5.80 -5.79 15.44
CA ALA A 44 -5.11 -5.45 16.68
C ALA A 44 -5.87 -4.37 17.50
N ILE A 45 -6.46 -3.39 16.82
CA ILE A 45 -7.33 -2.37 17.41
C ILE A 45 -8.56 -3.05 18.05
N THR A 46 -9.22 -3.94 17.31
CA THR A 46 -10.35 -4.72 17.78
C THR A 46 -10.00 -5.53 19.03
N MET A 47 -8.89 -6.28 18.99
CA MET A 47 -8.45 -7.14 20.10
C MET A 47 -8.04 -6.35 21.34
N SER A 48 -7.40 -5.21 21.19
CA SER A 48 -6.99 -4.36 22.32
C SER A 48 -8.15 -3.55 22.91
N GLY A 49 -9.24 -3.36 22.15
CA GLY A 49 -10.32 -2.44 22.52
C GLY A 49 -9.92 -0.96 22.46
N ALA A 50 -8.90 -0.64 21.65
CA ALA A 50 -8.45 0.72 21.42
C ALA A 50 -9.51 1.57 20.71
N ILE A 51 -9.45 2.88 20.92
CA ILE A 51 -10.18 3.87 20.14
C ILE A 51 -9.27 4.33 19.01
N PRO A 52 -9.56 3.99 17.74
CA PRO A 52 -8.75 4.44 16.63
C PRO A 52 -9.04 5.89 16.26
N VAL A 53 -8.00 6.66 16.01
CA VAL A 53 -8.06 7.98 15.36
C VAL A 53 -7.26 7.87 14.08
N TYR A 54 -7.93 7.98 12.93
CA TYR A 54 -7.31 7.71 11.64
C TYR A 54 -6.69 8.95 11.02
N MET A 55 -5.46 8.80 10.53
CA MET A 55 -4.73 9.77 9.74
C MET A 55 -4.86 9.39 8.27
N VAL A 56 -5.49 10.25 7.46
CA VAL A 56 -5.78 9.96 6.05
C VAL A 56 -4.60 10.36 5.17
N PRO A 57 -4.02 9.41 4.39
CA PRO A 57 -2.99 9.72 3.41
C PRO A 57 -3.56 10.41 2.18
N THR A 58 -2.72 11.13 1.45
CA THR A 58 -3.05 11.71 0.16
C THR A 58 -3.18 10.63 -0.94
N ARG A 59 -3.73 11.00 -2.09
CA ARG A 59 -3.80 10.15 -3.29
C ARG A 59 -3.51 10.98 -4.53
N ASN A 60 -2.91 10.35 -5.54
CA ASN A 60 -2.73 10.98 -6.83
C ASN A 60 -3.80 10.53 -7.84
N ARG A 61 -3.73 11.09 -9.05
CA ARG A 61 -4.66 10.82 -10.16
C ARG A 61 -4.78 9.34 -10.57
N TYR A 62 -3.80 8.52 -10.25
CA TYR A 62 -3.81 7.07 -10.54
C TYR A 62 -4.34 6.22 -9.37
N GLY A 63 -4.76 6.87 -8.28
CA GLY A 63 -5.16 6.17 -7.06
C GLY A 63 -3.98 5.66 -6.24
N ILE A 64 -2.73 6.00 -6.59
CA ILE A 64 -1.54 5.70 -5.82
C ILE A 64 -1.64 6.41 -4.47
N ILE A 65 -1.34 5.67 -3.40
CA ILE A 65 -1.40 6.17 -2.03
C ILE A 65 -0.17 7.03 -1.75
N GLY A 66 -0.42 8.28 -1.42
CA GLY A 66 0.59 9.26 -1.07
C GLY A 66 0.91 9.29 0.42
N PRO A 67 1.68 10.27 0.87
CA PRO A 67 1.98 10.45 2.28
C PRO A 67 0.80 11.03 3.07
N ILE A 68 0.79 10.74 4.38
CA ILE A 68 0.11 11.61 5.36
C ILE A 68 0.95 12.88 5.44
N THR A 69 0.35 14.03 5.22
CA THR A 69 1.08 15.29 5.16
C THR A 69 1.57 15.73 6.55
N PRO A 70 2.72 16.44 6.66
CA PRO A 70 3.29 16.84 7.94
C PRO A 70 2.33 17.63 8.84
N ASP A 71 1.50 18.50 8.27
CA ASP A 71 0.49 19.28 9.00
C ASP A 71 -0.51 18.40 9.77
N ARG A 72 -0.85 17.22 9.23
CA ARG A 72 -1.73 16.25 9.89
C ARG A 72 -1.07 15.51 11.06
N LEU A 73 0.25 15.56 11.16
CA LEU A 73 1.04 14.91 12.21
C LEU A 73 1.44 15.89 13.32
N GLU A 74 1.20 17.17 13.17
CA GLU A 74 1.46 18.17 14.21
C GLU A 74 0.53 17.99 15.41
N PRO A 75 0.96 18.34 16.64
CA PRO A 75 0.19 18.12 17.86
C PRO A 75 -1.19 18.74 17.86
N GLU A 76 -1.35 19.91 17.25
CA GLU A 76 -2.63 20.61 17.18
C GLU A 76 -3.63 19.86 16.30
N ALA A 77 -3.22 19.40 15.12
CA ALA A 77 -4.06 18.59 14.22
C ALA A 77 -4.42 17.23 14.84
N VAL A 78 -3.49 16.62 15.59
CA VAL A 78 -3.76 15.39 16.34
C VAL A 78 -4.83 15.64 17.42
N LYS A 79 -4.73 16.73 18.18
CA LYS A 79 -5.73 17.10 19.20
C LYS A 79 -7.11 17.37 18.59
N GLU A 80 -7.15 18.09 17.46
CA GLU A 80 -8.38 18.36 16.73
C GLU A 80 -9.03 17.04 16.25
N SER A 81 -8.26 16.16 15.61
CA SER A 81 -8.76 14.85 15.17
C SER A 81 -9.29 13.96 16.30
N ILE A 82 -8.68 14.06 17.50
CA ILE A 82 -9.17 13.36 18.71
C ILE A 82 -10.48 13.98 19.19
N ALA A 83 -10.56 15.33 19.24
CA ALA A 83 -11.76 16.03 19.71
C ALA A 83 -12.97 15.83 18.78
N GLU A 84 -12.73 15.69 17.49
CA GLU A 84 -13.78 15.42 16.49
C GLU A 84 -14.23 13.95 16.45
N ASN A 85 -13.50 13.02 17.10
CA ASN A 85 -13.83 11.60 17.05
C ASN A 85 -14.98 11.28 18.02
N PRO A 86 -16.16 10.86 17.55
CA PRO A 86 -17.33 10.60 18.40
C PRO A 86 -17.19 9.41 19.34
N LEU A 87 -16.15 8.57 19.16
CA LEU A 87 -15.82 7.47 20.07
C LEU A 87 -15.09 7.95 21.32
N VAL A 88 -14.52 9.16 21.31
CA VAL A 88 -13.84 9.77 22.46
C VAL A 88 -14.89 10.45 23.35
N LYS A 89 -15.48 9.65 24.26
CA LYS A 89 -16.51 10.11 25.20
C LYS A 89 -15.90 10.80 26.43
N ASP A 90 -16.74 11.53 27.17
CA ASP A 90 -16.35 12.14 28.45
C ASP A 90 -15.71 11.11 29.41
N GLY A 91 -14.60 11.50 30.01
CA GLY A 91 -13.84 10.64 30.93
C GLY A 91 -12.76 9.77 30.25
N ILE A 92 -12.67 9.76 28.92
CA ILE A 92 -11.56 9.14 28.20
C ILE A 92 -10.33 10.05 28.27
N ASP A 93 -9.15 9.46 28.55
CA ASP A 93 -7.89 10.18 28.45
C ASP A 93 -7.60 10.51 26.98
N THR A 94 -7.53 11.79 26.66
CA THR A 94 -7.29 12.29 25.30
C THR A 94 -5.84 12.20 24.85
N LYS A 95 -4.90 11.75 25.73
CA LYS A 95 -3.51 11.52 25.33
C LYS A 95 -3.41 10.22 24.51
N PRO A 96 -3.02 10.27 23.22
CA PRO A 96 -2.80 9.05 22.47
C PRO A 96 -1.56 8.32 22.98
N VAL A 97 -1.66 6.99 23.15
CA VAL A 97 -0.58 6.18 23.72
C VAL A 97 0.31 5.52 22.66
N HIS A 98 -0.18 5.43 21.43
CA HIS A 98 0.49 4.75 20.34
C HIS A 98 0.15 5.41 19.00
N ALA A 99 1.12 5.39 18.06
CA ALA A 99 0.85 5.72 16.66
C ALA A 99 1.45 4.65 15.75
N ILE A 100 0.75 4.30 14.67
CA ILE A 100 1.22 3.38 13.64
C ILE A 100 1.16 4.02 12.26
N ILE A 101 2.28 3.92 11.51
CA ILE A 101 2.45 4.41 10.14
C ILE A 101 2.92 3.26 9.25
N THR A 102 2.32 3.12 8.07
CA THR A 102 2.80 2.19 7.05
C THR A 102 4.00 2.78 6.31
N ASN A 103 5.16 2.11 6.38
CA ASN A 103 6.42 2.53 5.74
C ASN A 103 7.21 1.30 5.20
N SER A 104 7.55 1.20 3.92
CA SER A 104 7.09 2.08 2.85
C SER A 104 5.64 1.75 2.46
N THR A 105 4.95 2.68 1.79
CA THR A 105 3.63 2.37 1.23
C THR A 105 3.72 1.24 0.21
N TYR A 106 2.59 0.63 -0.12
CA TYR A 106 2.57 -0.47 -1.09
C TYR A 106 3.20 -0.06 -2.44
N ASP A 107 2.94 1.16 -2.87
CA ASP A 107 3.46 1.73 -4.13
C ASP A 107 4.90 2.23 -4.03
N GLY A 108 5.52 2.20 -2.85
CA GLY A 108 6.94 2.47 -2.67
C GLY A 108 7.28 3.86 -2.14
N LEU A 109 6.37 4.57 -1.49
CA LEU A 109 6.73 5.82 -0.84
C LEU A 109 7.36 5.58 0.53
N CYS A 110 8.58 6.09 0.70
CA CYS A 110 9.40 5.98 1.90
C CYS A 110 9.41 7.31 2.66
N TYR A 111 8.93 7.32 3.89
CA TYR A 111 8.96 8.52 4.73
C TYR A 111 10.38 8.87 5.21
N ASN A 112 10.63 10.15 5.44
CA ASN A 112 11.70 10.59 6.34
C ASN A 112 11.27 10.27 7.78
N VAL A 113 11.78 9.16 8.31
CA VAL A 113 11.39 8.66 9.65
C VAL A 113 11.77 9.64 10.75
N ASN A 114 12.88 10.37 10.61
CA ASN A 114 13.27 11.37 11.61
C ASN A 114 12.26 12.51 11.66
N ARG A 115 11.72 12.94 10.49
CA ARG A 115 10.69 13.97 10.44
C ARG A 115 9.37 13.48 11.04
N VAL A 116 8.95 12.26 10.74
CA VAL A 116 7.75 11.65 11.36
C VAL A 116 7.93 11.50 12.88
N LYS A 117 9.11 11.04 13.34
CA LYS A 117 9.46 10.94 14.76
C LYS A 117 9.42 12.32 15.46
N GLU A 118 9.89 13.37 14.80
CA GLU A 118 9.85 14.75 15.32
C GLU A 118 8.40 15.23 15.50
N LEU A 119 7.53 15.00 14.52
CA LEU A 119 6.13 15.44 14.52
C LEU A 119 5.30 14.64 15.53
N LEU A 120 5.09 13.34 15.26
CA LEU A 120 4.25 12.47 16.08
C LEU A 120 4.83 12.21 17.46
N GLY A 121 6.16 12.24 17.60
CA GLY A 121 6.81 12.05 18.89
C GLY A 121 6.49 13.13 19.94
N LYS A 122 5.91 14.26 19.54
CA LYS A 122 5.37 15.28 20.45
C LYS A 122 4.03 14.85 21.07
N SER A 123 3.28 14.02 20.36
CA SER A 123 1.93 13.57 20.76
C SER A 123 1.91 12.19 21.40
N VAL A 124 2.80 11.26 20.96
CA VAL A 124 2.82 9.87 21.44
C VAL A 124 4.15 9.48 22.04
N ASP A 125 4.12 8.53 22.98
CA ASP A 125 5.33 7.98 23.58
C ASP A 125 5.81 6.68 22.89
N ARG A 126 5.00 6.14 21.96
CA ARG A 126 5.28 4.91 21.21
C ARG A 126 4.91 5.09 19.76
N LEU A 127 5.88 4.88 18.87
CA LEU A 127 5.71 5.04 17.43
C LEU A 127 6.09 3.74 16.71
N HIS A 128 5.17 3.22 15.93
CA HIS A 128 5.29 1.96 15.23
C HIS A 128 5.28 2.20 13.72
N PHE A 129 6.28 1.66 13.02
CA PHE A 129 6.31 1.61 11.57
C PHE A 129 6.01 0.18 11.11
N ASP A 130 4.92 0.01 10.37
CA ASP A 130 4.67 -1.23 9.64
C ASP A 130 5.54 -1.24 8.38
N GLU A 131 6.68 -1.90 8.49
CA GLU A 131 7.70 -2.07 7.46
C GLU A 131 7.64 -3.48 6.85
N ALA A 132 6.46 -4.09 6.77
CA ALA A 132 6.29 -5.45 6.29
C ALA A 132 6.90 -5.70 4.91
N TRP A 133 6.96 -4.68 4.05
CA TRP A 133 7.56 -4.72 2.71
C TRP A 133 8.91 -3.99 2.60
N TYR A 134 9.59 -3.70 3.72
CA TYR A 134 10.69 -2.74 3.70
C TYR A 134 11.92 -3.17 4.52
N GLY A 135 12.02 -4.45 4.89
CA GLY A 135 13.12 -4.99 5.72
C GLY A 135 14.53 -4.85 5.14
N TYR A 136 14.67 -4.68 3.82
CA TYR A 136 15.96 -4.49 3.14
C TYR A 136 16.54 -3.08 3.29
N ALA A 137 15.75 -2.09 3.68
CA ALA A 137 16.15 -0.67 3.68
C ALA A 137 17.40 -0.38 4.52
N ARG A 138 17.58 -1.07 5.64
CA ARG A 138 18.77 -0.93 6.50
C ARG A 138 20.08 -1.18 5.77
N PHE A 139 20.08 -2.03 4.76
CA PHE A 139 21.29 -2.60 4.16
C PHE A 139 21.77 -1.83 2.92
N ASN A 140 21.10 -0.71 2.57
CA ASN A 140 21.52 0.14 1.47
C ASN A 140 21.51 1.63 1.84
N PRO A 141 22.59 2.38 1.55
CA PRO A 141 22.66 3.82 1.81
C PRO A 141 21.56 4.66 1.16
N MET A 142 20.95 4.18 0.06
CA MET A 142 19.82 4.81 -0.62
C MET A 142 18.68 5.16 0.36
N TYR A 143 18.45 4.32 1.37
CA TYR A 143 17.34 4.45 2.31
C TYR A 143 17.73 5.09 3.65
N LYS A 144 18.90 5.73 3.74
CA LYS A 144 19.37 6.36 4.99
C LYS A 144 18.33 7.35 5.53
N GLY A 145 17.95 7.18 6.80
CA GLY A 145 16.96 8.02 7.49
C GLY A 145 15.49 7.71 7.16
N ARG A 146 15.22 6.64 6.39
CA ARG A 146 13.89 6.33 5.87
C ARG A 146 13.27 5.02 6.37
N PHE A 147 13.82 4.43 7.40
CA PHE A 147 13.29 3.23 8.08
C PHE A 147 13.38 3.40 9.59
N ALA A 148 12.56 2.68 10.35
CA ALA A 148 12.36 2.91 11.78
C ALA A 148 13.65 2.83 12.62
N MET A 149 14.51 1.86 12.31
CA MET A 149 15.78 1.64 13.04
C MET A 149 16.97 2.36 12.38
N CYS A 150 16.75 3.56 11.82
CA CYS A 150 17.73 4.28 11.00
C CYS A 150 18.93 4.86 11.77
N CYS A 151 18.83 5.04 13.09
CA CYS A 151 19.94 5.52 13.94
C CYS A 151 20.69 4.34 14.55
N ASP A 152 21.99 4.52 14.86
CA ASP A 152 22.69 3.56 15.71
C ASP A 152 22.14 3.62 17.14
N PRO A 153 21.90 2.49 17.83
CA PRO A 153 21.46 2.49 19.23
C PRO A 153 22.34 3.29 20.17
N LYS A 154 23.64 3.40 19.86
CA LYS A 154 24.61 4.14 20.66
C LYS A 154 24.50 5.66 20.52
N ASP A 155 23.95 6.12 19.36
CA ASP A 155 23.82 7.54 19.06
C ASP A 155 22.43 8.08 19.43
N ASP A 156 21.52 7.21 19.88
CA ASP A 156 20.16 7.61 20.27
C ASP A 156 20.14 8.14 21.72
N ASP A 157 19.72 9.40 21.90
CA ASP A 157 19.63 10.06 23.21
C ASP A 157 18.46 9.58 24.08
N ARG A 158 17.63 8.68 23.56
CA ARG A 158 16.46 8.08 24.23
C ARG A 158 15.34 9.07 24.63
N LYS A 159 15.41 10.31 24.17
CA LYS A 159 14.39 11.34 24.50
C LYS A 159 13.14 11.26 23.63
N GLY A 160 13.26 10.62 22.46
CA GLY A 160 12.14 10.40 21.54
C GLY A 160 11.18 9.29 22.01
N PRO A 161 10.15 8.99 21.23
CA PRO A 161 9.26 7.87 21.50
C PRO A 161 9.99 6.53 21.40
N THR A 162 9.50 5.51 22.12
CA THR A 162 9.89 4.12 21.86
C THR A 162 9.45 3.74 20.47
N MET A 163 10.37 3.22 19.65
CA MET A 163 10.14 2.89 18.25
C MET A 163 9.95 1.39 18.07
N PHE A 164 8.98 1.03 17.26
CA PHE A 164 8.75 -0.35 16.81
C PHE A 164 8.82 -0.42 15.28
N ALA A 165 9.37 -1.53 14.77
CA ALA A 165 9.24 -1.88 13.36
C ALA A 165 8.72 -3.30 13.22
N THR A 166 7.73 -3.49 12.36
CA THR A 166 7.27 -4.80 11.92
C THR A 166 7.86 -5.09 10.55
N GLN A 167 8.57 -6.22 10.40
CA GLN A 167 9.14 -6.63 9.12
C GLN A 167 8.74 -8.06 8.77
N SER A 168 8.18 -8.28 7.57
CA SER A 168 7.97 -9.63 7.02
C SER A 168 9.25 -10.08 6.33
N THR A 169 10.04 -10.88 7.01
CA THR A 169 11.29 -11.40 6.45
C THR A 169 11.06 -12.22 5.18
N HIS A 170 9.94 -12.95 5.13
CA HIS A 170 9.57 -13.79 4.00
C HIS A 170 9.15 -13.03 2.73
N LYS A 171 8.93 -11.71 2.79
CA LYS A 171 8.48 -10.94 1.61
C LYS A 171 9.65 -10.50 0.73
N LEU A 172 10.53 -9.67 1.27
CA LEU A 172 11.63 -9.07 0.50
C LEU A 172 13.03 -9.41 1.04
N LEU A 173 13.10 -10.20 2.10
CA LEU A 173 14.32 -10.84 2.58
C LEU A 173 14.22 -12.36 2.34
N ALA A 174 15.34 -13.07 2.47
CA ALA A 174 15.37 -14.51 2.17
C ALA A 174 15.00 -15.34 3.40
N ALA A 175 13.70 -15.56 3.65
CA ALA A 175 13.21 -16.41 4.74
C ALA A 175 12.01 -17.25 4.31
N PHE A 176 11.69 -18.26 5.10
CA PHE A 176 10.50 -19.10 4.87
C PHE A 176 9.21 -18.29 5.05
N SER A 177 8.15 -18.72 4.36
CA SER A 177 6.82 -18.16 4.56
C SER A 177 6.46 -18.11 6.05
N GLN A 178 5.75 -17.06 6.48
CA GLN A 178 5.41 -16.71 7.86
C GLN A 178 6.55 -16.12 8.69
N ALA A 179 7.81 -16.13 8.22
CA ALA A 179 8.90 -15.48 8.92
C ALA A 179 8.68 -13.96 9.04
N SER A 180 8.76 -13.45 10.25
CA SER A 180 8.65 -12.01 10.55
C SER A 180 9.52 -11.64 11.75
N MET A 181 9.85 -10.36 11.87
CA MET A 181 10.59 -9.81 13.02
C MET A 181 9.89 -8.57 13.56
N ILE A 182 9.93 -8.43 14.87
CA ILE A 182 9.61 -7.18 15.57
C ILE A 182 10.91 -6.59 16.07
N HIS A 183 11.22 -5.37 15.66
CA HIS A 183 12.37 -4.62 16.17
C HIS A 183 11.89 -3.55 17.15
N VAL A 184 12.59 -3.40 18.26
CA VAL A 184 12.28 -2.42 19.30
C VAL A 184 13.51 -1.56 19.57
N ARG A 185 13.30 -0.25 19.58
CA ARG A 185 14.24 0.75 20.09
C ARG A 185 13.59 1.49 21.22
N ASP A 186 14.15 1.37 22.43
CA ASP A 186 13.64 2.05 23.61
C ASP A 186 13.84 3.57 23.50
N GLY A 187 12.83 4.30 23.90
CA GLY A 187 12.81 5.75 24.03
C GLY A 187 12.46 6.18 25.45
N ARG A 188 11.82 7.34 25.60
CA ARG A 188 11.43 7.90 26.91
C ARG A 188 10.40 7.07 27.69
N ASN A 189 9.67 6.17 27.03
CA ASN A 189 8.69 5.26 27.65
C ASN A 189 8.94 3.83 27.15
N PRO A 190 10.02 3.18 27.61
CA PRO A 190 10.39 1.84 27.18
C PRO A 190 9.37 0.79 27.64
N ILE A 191 9.33 -0.34 26.94
CA ILE A 191 8.58 -1.50 27.38
C ILE A 191 9.56 -2.57 27.87
N ASP A 192 9.40 -2.97 29.13
CA ASP A 192 10.18 -4.06 29.71
C ASP A 192 10.00 -5.35 28.90
N HIS A 193 11.07 -6.14 28.78
CA HIS A 193 11.05 -7.38 28.02
C HIS A 193 10.00 -8.37 28.52
N GLN A 194 9.86 -8.54 29.84
CA GLN A 194 8.90 -9.51 30.40
C GLN A 194 7.46 -9.10 30.05
N ARG A 195 7.14 -7.82 30.19
CA ARG A 195 5.82 -7.30 29.81
C ARG A 195 5.54 -7.45 28.31
N PHE A 196 6.54 -7.18 27.47
CA PHE A 196 6.39 -7.38 26.02
C PHE A 196 6.21 -8.86 25.69
N ASN A 197 6.95 -9.74 26.37
CA ASN A 197 6.86 -11.18 26.18
C ASN A 197 5.48 -11.75 26.58
N GLU A 198 4.79 -11.18 27.59
CA GLU A 198 3.41 -11.58 27.91
C GLU A 198 2.47 -11.34 26.70
N ALA A 199 2.54 -10.17 26.09
CA ALA A 199 1.76 -9.90 24.88
C ALA A 199 2.19 -10.81 23.70
N PHE A 200 3.48 -11.09 23.56
CA PHE A 200 4.01 -12.00 22.56
C PHE A 200 3.44 -13.41 22.74
N MET A 201 3.48 -13.94 23.96
CA MET A 201 3.02 -15.30 24.28
C MET A 201 1.50 -15.50 24.12
N MET A 202 0.69 -14.45 24.22
CA MET A 202 -0.72 -14.53 23.87
C MET A 202 -0.99 -14.86 22.40
N HIS A 203 -0.03 -14.61 21.53
CA HIS A 203 -0.15 -14.81 20.07
C HIS A 203 0.77 -15.90 19.52
N ALA A 204 1.74 -16.36 20.31
CA ALA A 204 2.74 -17.33 19.89
C ALA A 204 2.44 -18.72 20.44
N SER A 205 2.84 -19.76 19.69
CA SER A 205 2.88 -21.13 20.20
C SER A 205 4.02 -21.29 21.22
N THR A 206 3.77 -22.04 22.29
CA THR A 206 4.82 -22.48 23.23
C THR A 206 5.77 -23.50 22.60
N SER A 207 5.44 -24.03 21.41
CA SER A 207 6.25 -24.94 20.62
C SER A 207 6.54 -24.31 19.25
N PRO A 208 7.44 -23.31 19.17
CA PRO A 208 7.68 -22.58 17.93
C PRO A 208 8.32 -23.47 16.86
N PHE A 209 8.01 -23.21 15.60
CA PHE A 209 8.61 -23.94 14.48
C PHE A 209 10.01 -23.40 14.19
N TYR A 210 11.03 -24.07 14.73
CA TYR A 210 12.43 -23.67 14.66
C TYR A 210 12.95 -23.35 13.24
N PRO A 211 12.57 -24.05 12.17
CA PRO A 211 13.01 -23.70 10.81
C PRO A 211 12.66 -22.27 10.40
N ILE A 212 11.51 -21.71 10.83
CA ILE A 212 11.17 -20.33 10.55
C ILE A 212 12.10 -19.38 11.33
N ILE A 213 12.39 -19.68 12.62
CA ILE A 213 13.32 -18.90 13.44
C ILE A 213 14.71 -18.91 12.80
N ALA A 214 15.20 -20.10 12.43
CA ALA A 214 16.49 -20.26 11.76
C ALA A 214 16.54 -19.49 10.44
N SER A 215 15.45 -19.46 9.66
CA SER A 215 15.39 -18.72 8.41
C SER A 215 15.49 -17.20 8.63
N ASN A 216 14.92 -16.67 9.72
CA ASN A 216 15.09 -15.26 10.11
C ASN A 216 16.57 -14.94 10.42
N ASP A 217 17.23 -15.81 11.17
CA ASP A 217 18.65 -15.64 11.56
C ASP A 217 19.57 -15.74 10.33
N ILE A 218 19.36 -16.75 9.48
CA ILE A 218 20.08 -16.89 8.21
C ILE A 218 19.88 -15.66 7.33
N SER A 219 18.65 -15.17 7.21
CA SER A 219 18.36 -13.97 6.43
C SER A 219 19.11 -12.75 6.98
N ALA A 220 19.12 -12.58 8.29
CA ALA A 220 19.90 -11.50 8.94
C ALA A 220 21.40 -11.63 8.64
N ALA A 221 21.97 -12.84 8.74
CA ALA A 221 23.37 -13.11 8.43
C ALA A 221 23.71 -12.86 6.94
N MET A 222 22.81 -13.21 6.01
CA MET A 222 22.97 -12.91 4.58
C MET A 222 23.03 -11.41 4.30
N MET A 223 22.25 -10.64 5.04
CA MET A 223 22.15 -9.19 4.86
C MET A 223 23.23 -8.41 5.61
N ASP A 224 23.89 -9.02 6.58
CA ASP A 224 24.94 -8.36 7.34
C ASP A 224 26.19 -8.12 6.49
N GLY A 225 26.87 -6.99 6.74
CA GLY A 225 28.08 -6.60 6.03
C GLY A 225 27.89 -6.34 4.53
N PRO A 226 28.88 -6.69 3.68
CA PRO A 226 28.84 -6.38 2.24
C PRO A 226 27.77 -7.16 1.46
N GLY A 227 27.31 -8.30 1.97
CA GLY A 227 26.30 -9.14 1.30
C GLY A 227 24.98 -8.42 1.08
N GLY A 228 24.44 -7.78 2.10
CA GLY A 228 23.20 -7.02 2.02
C GLY A 228 23.28 -5.84 1.06
N LYS A 229 24.39 -5.10 1.10
CA LYS A 229 24.62 -4.02 0.15
C LYS A 229 24.68 -4.53 -1.28
N THR A 230 25.40 -5.62 -1.54
CA THR A 230 25.52 -6.20 -2.89
C THR A 230 24.16 -6.65 -3.44
N LEU A 231 23.37 -7.34 -2.62
CA LEU A 231 22.04 -7.82 -3.02
C LEU A 231 21.07 -6.67 -3.30
N THR A 232 21.06 -5.65 -2.46
CA THR A 232 20.19 -4.49 -2.64
C THR A 232 20.64 -3.61 -3.81
N ASP A 233 21.94 -3.39 -3.99
CA ASP A 233 22.48 -2.67 -5.15
C ASP A 233 22.09 -3.36 -6.46
N ALA A 234 22.18 -4.69 -6.53
CA ALA A 234 21.78 -5.44 -7.71
C ALA A 234 20.30 -5.21 -8.05
N SER A 235 19.41 -5.30 -7.08
CA SER A 235 17.97 -5.04 -7.28
C SER A 235 17.69 -3.61 -7.73
N ILE A 236 18.34 -2.62 -7.11
CA ILE A 236 18.20 -1.20 -7.48
C ILE A 236 18.67 -0.96 -8.91
N ARG A 237 19.84 -1.50 -9.31
CA ARG A 237 20.38 -1.34 -10.66
C ARG A 237 19.48 -1.95 -11.73
N GLU A 238 18.95 -3.15 -11.52
CA GLU A 238 17.98 -3.77 -12.43
C GLU A 238 16.71 -2.94 -12.58
N ALA A 239 16.18 -2.42 -11.47
CA ALA A 239 15.01 -1.54 -11.49
C ALA A 239 15.30 -0.22 -12.21
N VAL A 240 16.44 0.40 -11.97
CA VAL A 240 16.88 1.65 -12.63
C VAL A 240 17.06 1.42 -14.13
N SER A 241 17.71 0.33 -14.55
CA SER A 241 17.90 0.00 -15.96
C SER A 241 16.56 -0.19 -16.69
N PHE A 242 15.61 -0.91 -16.05
CA PHE A 242 14.25 -1.05 -16.58
C PHE A 242 13.53 0.30 -16.67
N ARG A 243 13.55 1.11 -15.61
CA ARG A 243 12.90 2.44 -15.56
C ARG A 243 13.43 3.38 -16.64
N LYS A 244 14.75 3.42 -16.83
CA LYS A 244 15.38 4.22 -17.91
C LYS A 244 14.94 3.75 -19.29
N THR A 245 14.94 2.43 -19.52
CA THR A 245 14.51 1.84 -20.78
C THR A 245 13.06 2.18 -21.10
N MET A 246 12.14 2.01 -20.14
CA MET A 246 10.73 2.35 -20.30
C MET A 246 10.52 3.85 -20.57
N ALA A 247 11.19 4.73 -19.82
CA ALA A 247 11.08 6.18 -20.02
C ALA A 247 11.57 6.63 -21.41
N ARG A 248 12.67 6.03 -21.89
CA ARG A 248 13.18 6.29 -23.25
C ARG A 248 12.18 5.83 -24.30
N LEU A 249 11.67 4.61 -24.20
CA LEU A 249 10.69 4.06 -25.14
C LEU A 249 9.42 4.91 -25.14
N TYR A 250 8.92 5.29 -23.97
CA TYR A 250 7.76 6.18 -23.88
C TYR A 250 8.01 7.50 -24.62
N ALA A 251 9.17 8.13 -24.41
CA ALA A 251 9.54 9.37 -25.09
C ALA A 251 9.65 9.19 -26.61
N GLU A 252 10.25 8.09 -27.08
CA GLU A 252 10.42 7.78 -28.51
C GLU A 252 9.08 7.52 -29.21
N PHE A 253 8.22 6.69 -28.62
CA PHE A 253 6.91 6.37 -29.20
C PHE A 253 5.95 7.57 -29.20
N THR A 254 5.93 8.35 -28.11
CA THR A 254 5.02 9.49 -27.97
C THR A 254 5.53 10.76 -28.63
N ALA A 255 6.76 10.75 -29.16
CA ALA A 255 7.32 11.89 -29.88
C ALA A 255 6.38 12.34 -31.01
N ALA A 256 6.05 13.62 -31.03
CA ALA A 256 5.12 14.21 -32.00
C ALA A 256 3.66 13.69 -31.93
N GLY A 257 3.24 13.03 -30.85
CA GLY A 257 1.87 12.56 -30.65
C GLY A 257 1.39 11.51 -31.66
N LYS A 258 2.32 10.73 -32.25
CA LYS A 258 2.02 9.82 -33.36
C LYS A 258 1.73 8.38 -32.94
N ASP A 259 2.12 7.98 -31.76
CA ASP A 259 1.99 6.60 -31.27
C ASP A 259 1.87 6.60 -29.75
N TRP A 260 1.77 5.43 -29.13
CA TRP A 260 1.63 5.27 -27.70
C TRP A 260 2.56 4.16 -27.18
N PHE A 261 2.98 4.27 -25.93
CA PHE A 261 3.60 3.21 -25.16
C PHE A 261 3.27 3.36 -23.66
N PHE A 262 3.60 2.37 -22.89
CA PHE A 262 3.48 2.41 -21.44
C PHE A 262 4.49 3.40 -20.85
N ASN A 263 4.05 4.15 -19.85
CA ASN A 263 4.94 5.00 -19.05
C ASN A 263 5.28 4.33 -17.71
N VAL A 264 6.13 4.95 -16.92
CA VAL A 264 6.46 4.56 -15.56
C VAL A 264 6.21 5.75 -14.63
N TRP A 265 5.54 5.50 -13.49
CA TRP A 265 5.38 6.51 -12.46
C TRP A 265 6.73 6.73 -11.74
N GLN A 266 7.37 7.85 -12.02
CA GLN A 266 8.70 8.21 -11.56
C GLN A 266 9.01 9.68 -11.91
N PRO A 267 10.09 10.29 -11.38
CA PRO A 267 10.55 11.60 -11.84
C PRO A 267 10.79 11.64 -13.35
N ASP A 268 10.24 12.67 -14.01
CA ASP A 268 10.51 12.89 -15.45
C ASP A 268 11.93 13.38 -15.68
N PHE A 269 12.45 14.18 -14.74
CA PHE A 269 13.77 14.81 -14.81
C PHE A 269 14.49 14.67 -13.48
N VAL A 270 15.82 14.62 -13.56
CA VAL A 270 16.72 14.66 -12.41
C VAL A 270 17.82 15.69 -12.62
N LYS A 271 18.44 16.16 -11.53
CA LYS A 271 19.62 17.01 -11.60
C LYS A 271 20.84 16.11 -11.81
N ASP A 272 21.44 16.20 -12.98
CA ASP A 272 22.66 15.47 -13.33
C ASP A 272 23.84 15.89 -12.44
N ALA A 273 24.51 14.92 -11.85
CA ALA A 273 25.56 15.17 -10.86
C ALA A 273 26.82 15.83 -11.43
N GLU A 274 27.14 15.57 -12.71
CA GLU A 274 28.35 16.10 -13.35
C GLU A 274 28.11 17.52 -13.89
N SER A 275 27.04 17.72 -14.64
CA SER A 275 26.75 19.01 -15.28
C SER A 275 25.97 19.97 -14.37
N GLY A 276 25.32 19.49 -13.31
CA GLY A 276 24.43 20.26 -12.47
C GLY A 276 23.12 20.68 -13.15
N LYS A 277 22.87 20.23 -14.39
CA LYS A 277 21.69 20.57 -15.18
C LYS A 277 20.54 19.58 -14.94
N LYS A 278 19.33 20.05 -15.15
CA LYS A 278 18.14 19.19 -15.19
C LYS A 278 18.11 18.44 -16.51
N VAL A 279 18.16 17.11 -16.45
CA VAL A 279 18.13 16.21 -17.61
C VAL A 279 16.98 15.21 -17.49
N PRO A 280 16.44 14.69 -18.59
CA PRO A 280 15.50 13.56 -18.55
C PRO A 280 16.09 12.40 -17.74
N LEU A 281 15.26 11.72 -16.92
CA LEU A 281 15.74 10.61 -16.08
C LEU A 281 16.50 9.55 -16.89
N TYR A 282 16.04 9.22 -18.09
CA TYR A 282 16.69 8.20 -18.92
C TYR A 282 18.06 8.62 -19.49
N GLU A 283 18.42 9.89 -19.43
CA GLU A 283 19.74 10.40 -19.84
C GLU A 283 20.74 10.39 -18.66
N ALA A 284 20.27 10.47 -17.42
CA ALA A 284 21.15 10.42 -16.25
C ALA A 284 21.92 9.11 -16.15
N SER A 285 23.07 9.12 -15.47
CA SER A 285 23.87 7.90 -15.30
C SER A 285 23.16 6.87 -14.41
N GLU A 286 23.30 5.57 -14.70
CA GLU A 286 22.76 4.52 -13.85
C GLU A 286 23.37 4.52 -12.46
N GLU A 287 24.66 4.87 -12.36
CA GLU A 287 25.36 4.96 -11.09
C GLU A 287 24.74 6.03 -10.18
N GLN A 288 24.45 7.22 -10.74
CA GLN A 288 23.78 8.28 -10.00
C GLN A 288 22.38 7.84 -9.53
N LEU A 289 21.56 7.32 -10.45
CA LEU A 289 20.20 6.89 -10.13
C LEU A 289 20.16 5.73 -9.12
N ALA A 290 21.19 4.88 -9.11
CA ALA A 290 21.27 3.75 -8.17
C ALA A 290 21.86 4.12 -6.80
N SER A 291 22.51 5.28 -6.65
CA SER A 291 23.23 5.64 -5.41
C SER A 291 22.79 6.96 -4.78
N ASP A 292 22.15 7.86 -5.54
CA ASP A 292 21.71 9.17 -5.06
C ASP A 292 20.21 9.17 -4.74
N PRO A 293 19.81 9.16 -3.46
CA PRO A 293 18.41 9.27 -3.06
C PRO A 293 17.76 10.58 -3.52
N GLY A 294 18.55 11.64 -3.79
CA GLY A 294 18.07 12.91 -4.31
C GLY A 294 17.32 12.78 -5.63
N CYS A 295 17.64 11.77 -6.45
CA CYS A 295 16.97 11.50 -7.72
C CYS A 295 15.52 10.99 -7.54
N TRP A 296 15.13 10.55 -6.36
CA TRP A 296 13.85 9.88 -6.09
C TRP A 296 12.97 10.64 -5.10
N LEU A 297 13.40 11.82 -4.64
CA LEU A 297 12.62 12.67 -3.74
C LEU A 297 11.35 13.18 -4.42
N LEU A 298 10.28 13.26 -3.65
CA LEU A 298 9.10 14.01 -4.04
C LEU A 298 9.35 15.48 -3.68
N ASN A 299 9.48 16.32 -4.69
CA ASN A 299 9.69 17.76 -4.50
C ASN A 299 8.39 18.53 -4.72
N PRO A 300 8.14 19.63 -3.98
CA PRO A 300 6.86 20.35 -4.02
C PRO A 300 6.52 20.92 -5.40
N ASP A 301 7.52 21.24 -6.22
CA ASP A 301 7.37 21.85 -7.55
C ASP A 301 7.28 20.82 -8.70
N GLU A 302 7.22 19.53 -8.38
CA GLU A 302 7.22 18.47 -9.39
C GLU A 302 5.84 17.82 -9.53
N GLU A 303 5.34 17.79 -10.76
CA GLU A 303 3.98 17.28 -11.06
C GLU A 303 3.92 15.75 -11.20
N TRP A 304 5.06 15.07 -11.45
CA TRP A 304 5.09 13.64 -11.76
C TRP A 304 4.45 12.77 -10.67
N HIS A 305 4.62 13.14 -9.39
CA HIS A 305 4.09 12.36 -8.26
C HIS A 305 2.58 12.58 -8.04
N GLY A 306 2.06 13.78 -8.36
CA GLY A 306 0.63 14.07 -8.32
C GLY A 306 0.03 14.23 -6.91
N PHE A 307 0.84 14.48 -5.86
CA PHE A 307 0.37 14.67 -4.47
C PHE A 307 0.28 16.14 -4.03
N GLY A 308 0.42 17.08 -4.96
CA GLY A 308 0.39 18.48 -4.64
C GLY A 308 1.65 18.96 -3.91
N ASN A 309 1.49 19.91 -2.99
CA ASN A 309 2.59 20.51 -2.26
C ASN A 309 3.08 19.61 -1.13
N VAL A 310 4.08 18.75 -1.40
CA VAL A 310 4.75 17.90 -0.41
C VAL A 310 5.93 18.64 0.19
N GLU A 311 6.19 18.50 1.50
CA GLU A 311 7.40 19.02 2.14
C GLU A 311 8.65 18.42 1.50
N GLN A 312 9.62 19.27 1.11
CA GLN A 312 10.85 18.82 0.47
C GLN A 312 11.62 17.80 1.34
N GLY A 313 11.99 16.67 0.75
CA GLY A 313 12.73 15.62 1.43
C GLY A 313 11.91 14.77 2.40
N TYR A 314 10.61 15.03 2.53
CA TYR A 314 9.71 14.27 3.40
C TYR A 314 9.48 12.84 2.90
N CYS A 315 9.25 12.68 1.61
CA CYS A 315 9.07 11.36 0.99
C CYS A 315 10.01 11.12 -0.18
N MET A 316 10.30 9.86 -0.43
CA MET A 316 11.10 9.36 -1.53
C MET A 316 10.38 8.18 -2.20
N LEU A 317 10.45 8.09 -3.52
CA LEU A 317 10.04 6.89 -4.24
C LEU A 317 11.12 5.82 -4.13
N ASP A 318 10.74 4.62 -3.74
CA ASP A 318 11.61 3.45 -3.74
C ASP A 318 11.88 2.98 -5.19
N PRO A 319 13.13 3.02 -5.67
CA PRO A 319 13.42 2.64 -7.05
C PRO A 319 13.06 1.20 -7.41
N ILE A 320 13.04 0.25 -6.46
CA ILE A 320 12.73 -1.16 -6.75
C ILE A 320 11.23 -1.47 -6.87
N LYS A 321 10.36 -0.53 -6.49
CA LYS A 321 8.91 -0.64 -6.65
C LYS A 321 8.46 0.14 -7.89
N VAL A 322 8.27 -0.57 -8.99
CA VAL A 322 8.08 0.03 -10.31
C VAL A 322 6.62 -0.05 -10.73
N SER A 323 5.93 1.08 -10.74
CA SER A 323 4.57 1.17 -11.25
C SER A 323 4.57 1.59 -12.72
N ILE A 324 4.19 0.68 -13.61
CA ILE A 324 3.92 0.97 -15.02
C ILE A 324 2.56 1.67 -15.09
N VAL A 325 2.46 2.70 -15.92
CA VAL A 325 1.23 3.46 -16.19
C VAL A 325 0.72 3.12 -17.58
N THR A 326 -0.54 2.74 -17.68
CA THR A 326 -1.24 2.54 -18.95
C THR A 326 -1.87 3.86 -19.44
N PRO A 327 -2.04 4.08 -20.77
CA PRO A 327 -2.71 5.26 -21.31
C PRO A 327 -4.15 5.41 -20.81
N GLY A 328 -4.64 6.64 -20.67
CA GLY A 328 -6.06 6.91 -20.42
C GLY A 328 -6.39 7.93 -19.35
N VAL A 329 -5.40 8.44 -18.59
CA VAL A 329 -5.61 9.42 -17.50
C VAL A 329 -4.86 10.71 -17.78
N LYS A 330 -5.57 11.84 -17.79
CA LYS A 330 -5.01 13.19 -17.93
C LYS A 330 -4.35 13.69 -16.64
N SER A 331 -3.63 14.81 -16.74
CA SER A 331 -3.00 15.46 -15.60
C SER A 331 -3.99 15.93 -14.52
N ASP A 332 -5.20 16.30 -14.92
CA ASP A 332 -6.30 16.75 -14.04
C ASP A 332 -7.14 15.59 -13.47
N ALA A 333 -6.70 14.35 -13.61
CA ALA A 333 -7.39 13.12 -13.20
C ALA A 333 -8.65 12.79 -14.01
N GLU A 334 -8.98 13.54 -15.06
CA GLU A 334 -10.02 13.16 -16.00
C GLU A 334 -9.54 12.03 -16.92
N LEU A 335 -10.49 11.22 -17.41
CA LEU A 335 -10.16 10.20 -18.39
C LEU A 335 -10.03 10.81 -19.80
N GLU A 336 -9.04 10.32 -20.54
CA GLU A 336 -8.83 10.63 -21.95
C GLU A 336 -10.03 10.20 -22.82
N ASP A 337 -9.94 10.42 -24.14
CA ASP A 337 -10.95 9.90 -25.07
C ASP A 337 -10.79 8.41 -25.36
N TRP A 338 -9.60 7.88 -25.11
CA TRP A 338 -9.29 6.46 -25.19
C TRP A 338 -8.30 6.08 -24.08
N GLY A 339 -8.24 4.79 -23.76
CA GLY A 339 -7.30 4.30 -22.77
C GLY A 339 -7.27 2.78 -22.70
N ILE A 340 -6.31 2.27 -21.96
CA ILE A 340 -6.08 0.85 -21.78
C ILE A 340 -6.21 0.52 -20.28
N PRO A 341 -7.29 -0.16 -19.87
CA PRO A 341 -7.44 -0.62 -18.48
C PRO A 341 -6.29 -1.55 -18.09
N ALA A 342 -5.62 -1.25 -16.98
CA ALA A 342 -4.46 -2.02 -16.53
C ALA A 342 -4.81 -3.50 -16.23
N ALA A 343 -6.06 -3.80 -15.85
CA ALA A 343 -6.52 -5.16 -15.62
C ALA A 343 -6.40 -6.05 -16.87
N VAL A 344 -6.64 -5.51 -18.08
CA VAL A 344 -6.47 -6.27 -19.33
C VAL A 344 -4.99 -6.58 -19.58
N VAL A 345 -4.11 -5.60 -19.35
CA VAL A 345 -2.65 -5.80 -19.47
C VAL A 345 -2.16 -6.83 -18.46
N SER A 346 -2.62 -6.76 -17.22
CA SER A 346 -2.27 -7.73 -16.17
C SER A 346 -2.72 -9.14 -16.52
N SER A 347 -3.93 -9.31 -17.05
CA SER A 347 -4.44 -10.61 -17.52
C SER A 347 -3.61 -11.14 -18.69
N TYR A 348 -3.17 -10.26 -19.60
CA TYR A 348 -2.28 -10.63 -20.70
C TYR A 348 -0.90 -11.09 -20.19
N LEU A 349 -0.33 -10.37 -19.22
CA LEU A 349 0.94 -10.73 -18.58
C LEU A 349 0.84 -12.07 -17.85
N ASP A 350 -0.23 -12.29 -17.08
CA ASP A 350 -0.49 -13.56 -16.38
C ASP A 350 -0.57 -14.74 -17.37
N ASN A 351 -1.26 -14.56 -18.50
CA ASN A 351 -1.33 -15.58 -19.55
C ASN A 351 0.06 -15.92 -20.16
N LYS A 352 1.03 -15.02 -20.02
CA LYS A 352 2.45 -15.22 -20.42
C LYS A 352 3.34 -15.70 -19.26
N GLY A 353 2.77 -15.97 -18.08
CA GLY A 353 3.49 -16.41 -16.89
C GLY A 353 4.23 -15.29 -16.13
N ILE A 354 3.85 -14.04 -16.35
CA ILE A 354 4.40 -12.88 -15.63
C ILE A 354 3.41 -12.46 -14.55
N VAL A 355 3.77 -12.71 -13.29
CA VAL A 355 2.96 -12.33 -12.12
C VAL A 355 3.23 -10.88 -11.77
N VAL A 356 2.17 -10.10 -11.62
CA VAL A 356 2.22 -8.70 -11.17
C VAL A 356 1.94 -8.61 -9.67
N GLU A 357 2.45 -7.58 -9.03
CA GLU A 357 2.25 -7.42 -7.58
C GLU A 357 0.90 -6.76 -7.26
N LYS A 358 0.55 -5.72 -7.98
CA LYS A 358 -0.72 -5.01 -7.82
C LYS A 358 -1.16 -4.39 -9.13
N THR A 359 -2.46 -4.43 -9.39
CA THR A 359 -3.08 -3.74 -10.53
C THR A 359 -4.13 -2.77 -10.01
N THR A 360 -4.14 -1.53 -10.51
CA THR A 360 -5.23 -0.56 -10.30
C THR A 360 -5.95 -0.30 -11.63
N ASP A 361 -6.77 0.74 -11.70
CA ASP A 361 -7.43 1.11 -12.96
C ASP A 361 -6.43 1.34 -14.11
N PHE A 362 -5.31 2.03 -13.82
CA PHE A 362 -4.31 2.45 -14.82
C PHE A 362 -2.85 2.24 -14.39
N THR A 363 -2.58 1.49 -13.33
CA THR A 363 -1.21 1.16 -12.94
C THR A 363 -1.01 -0.32 -12.66
N ILE A 364 0.21 -0.79 -12.93
CA ILE A 364 0.63 -2.16 -12.64
C ILE A 364 1.96 -2.07 -11.89
N LEU A 365 1.98 -2.56 -10.67
CA LEU A 365 3.17 -2.57 -9.81
C LEU A 365 3.98 -3.84 -9.99
N PHE A 366 5.29 -3.68 -10.18
CA PHE A 366 6.30 -4.73 -10.21
C PHE A 366 7.31 -4.53 -9.07
N LEU A 367 7.73 -5.62 -8.46
CA LEU A 367 8.78 -5.63 -7.45
C LEU A 367 10.08 -6.18 -8.03
N PHE A 368 11.12 -5.38 -7.99
CA PHE A 368 12.49 -5.82 -8.26
C PHE A 368 13.13 -6.31 -6.97
N SER A 369 12.66 -7.48 -6.50
CA SER A 369 13.09 -8.06 -5.22
C SER A 369 14.53 -8.56 -5.26
N LEU A 370 15.08 -8.85 -4.05
CA LEU A 370 16.38 -9.50 -3.93
C LEU A 370 16.38 -10.84 -4.69
N GLY A 371 17.42 -11.07 -5.49
CA GLY A 371 17.54 -12.26 -6.32
C GLY A 371 16.93 -12.14 -7.71
N VAL A 372 16.41 -10.99 -8.11
CA VAL A 372 16.14 -10.70 -9.53
C VAL A 372 17.46 -10.74 -10.28
N THR A 373 17.58 -11.67 -11.22
CA THR A 373 18.79 -11.83 -12.02
C THR A 373 18.81 -10.85 -13.18
N ASN A 374 20.03 -10.49 -13.63
CA ASN A 374 20.26 -9.54 -14.70
C ASN A 374 19.44 -9.87 -15.96
N GLY A 375 18.76 -8.86 -16.48
CA GLY A 375 18.01 -8.94 -17.72
C GLY A 375 16.68 -9.70 -17.66
N LYS A 376 16.25 -10.22 -16.52
CA LYS A 376 14.92 -10.88 -16.40
C LYS A 376 13.75 -9.98 -16.82
N TRP A 377 13.87 -8.69 -16.59
CA TRP A 377 12.87 -7.72 -17.03
C TRP A 377 12.75 -7.60 -18.57
N GLY A 378 13.72 -8.14 -19.32
CA GLY A 378 13.63 -8.21 -20.79
C GLY A 378 12.41 -9.01 -21.27
N THR A 379 12.04 -10.08 -20.53
CA THR A 379 10.81 -10.83 -20.81
C THR A 379 9.57 -9.95 -20.61
N LEU A 380 9.50 -9.18 -19.53
CA LEU A 380 8.43 -8.23 -19.29
C LEU A 380 8.34 -7.20 -20.41
N LEU A 381 9.46 -6.60 -20.78
CA LEU A 381 9.52 -5.59 -21.85
C LEU A 381 9.05 -6.17 -23.19
N ASN A 382 9.54 -7.35 -23.58
CA ASN A 382 9.09 -8.02 -24.79
C ASN A 382 7.59 -8.31 -24.78
N THR A 383 7.05 -8.73 -23.63
CA THR A 383 5.61 -8.99 -23.50
C THR A 383 4.78 -7.70 -23.61
N LEU A 384 5.29 -6.56 -23.12
CA LEU A 384 4.64 -5.25 -23.33
C LEU A 384 4.63 -4.84 -24.80
N PHE A 385 5.70 -5.12 -25.56
CA PHE A 385 5.71 -4.92 -27.02
C PHE A 385 4.75 -5.87 -27.75
N GLU A 386 4.67 -7.15 -27.31
CA GLU A 386 3.69 -8.09 -27.86
C GLU A 386 2.25 -7.59 -27.58
N PHE A 387 1.97 -7.14 -26.36
CA PHE A 387 0.68 -6.56 -26.03
C PHE A 387 0.34 -5.38 -26.94
N LYS A 388 1.27 -4.43 -27.10
CA LYS A 388 1.07 -3.27 -27.98
C LYS A 388 0.73 -3.71 -29.41
N ARG A 389 1.53 -4.62 -29.98
CA ARG A 389 1.29 -5.15 -31.33
C ARG A 389 -0.08 -5.83 -31.46
N ASP A 390 -0.42 -6.69 -30.50
CA ASP A 390 -1.69 -7.43 -30.49
C ASP A 390 -2.90 -6.51 -30.26
N TYR A 391 -2.72 -5.44 -29.47
CA TYR A 391 -3.70 -4.37 -29.31
C TYR A 391 -3.90 -3.57 -30.60
N ASP A 392 -2.82 -3.10 -31.23
CA ASP A 392 -2.90 -2.30 -32.45
C ASP A 392 -3.53 -3.08 -33.61
N ASN A 393 -3.29 -4.39 -33.70
CA ASN A 393 -3.90 -5.30 -34.65
C ASN A 393 -5.31 -5.78 -34.26
N ASN A 394 -5.78 -5.42 -33.08
CA ASN A 394 -7.05 -5.91 -32.52
C ASN A 394 -7.15 -7.45 -32.56
N GLU A 395 -6.10 -8.15 -32.12
CA GLU A 395 -6.03 -9.61 -32.15
C GLU A 395 -7.18 -10.28 -31.37
N PRO A 396 -7.74 -11.39 -31.89
CA PRO A 396 -8.86 -12.09 -31.24
C PRO A 396 -8.51 -12.55 -29.81
N LEU A 397 -9.43 -12.37 -28.86
CA LEU A 397 -9.25 -12.76 -27.46
C LEU A 397 -9.05 -14.26 -27.29
N GLU A 398 -9.63 -15.08 -28.16
CA GLU A 398 -9.43 -16.52 -28.22
C GLU A 398 -7.96 -16.89 -28.38
N ARG A 399 -7.16 -16.04 -29.05
CA ARG A 399 -5.73 -16.22 -29.22
C ARG A 399 -4.91 -15.65 -28.07
N VAL A 400 -5.23 -14.43 -27.62
CA VAL A 400 -4.38 -13.67 -26.70
C VAL A 400 -4.76 -13.84 -25.22
N LEU A 401 -6.02 -14.15 -24.92
CA LEU A 401 -6.57 -14.39 -23.59
C LEU A 401 -7.48 -15.65 -23.58
N PRO A 402 -6.97 -16.82 -24.03
CA PRO A 402 -7.78 -18.03 -24.19
C PRO A 402 -8.40 -18.53 -22.89
N LYS A 403 -7.75 -18.32 -21.74
CA LYS A 403 -8.29 -18.70 -20.43
C LYS A 403 -9.52 -17.87 -20.11
N LEU A 404 -9.45 -16.56 -20.26
CA LEU A 404 -10.57 -15.64 -20.03
C LEU A 404 -11.80 -16.05 -20.86
N VAL A 405 -11.61 -16.28 -22.17
CA VAL A 405 -12.72 -16.63 -23.06
C VAL A 405 -13.37 -17.96 -22.66
N ARG A 406 -12.56 -18.97 -22.26
CA ARG A 406 -13.09 -20.26 -21.81
C ARG A 406 -13.87 -20.16 -20.49
N GLU A 407 -13.40 -19.36 -19.55
CA GLU A 407 -14.02 -19.23 -18.22
C GLU A 407 -15.28 -18.34 -18.22
N THR A 408 -15.42 -17.48 -19.22
CA THR A 408 -16.52 -16.51 -19.30
C THR A 408 -17.37 -16.66 -20.55
N GLU A 409 -17.47 -17.86 -21.09
CA GLU A 409 -18.01 -18.40 -22.33
C GLU A 409 -18.79 -17.46 -23.28
N HIS A 410 -19.62 -16.57 -22.79
CA HIS A 410 -20.47 -15.73 -23.64
C HIS A 410 -20.14 -14.24 -23.63
N ALA A 411 -19.25 -13.81 -22.71
CA ALA A 411 -19.00 -12.38 -22.52
C ALA A 411 -18.09 -11.77 -23.59
N TYR A 412 -17.12 -12.56 -24.12
CA TYR A 412 -16.00 -12.05 -24.93
C TYR A 412 -15.79 -12.80 -26.25
N HIS A 413 -16.66 -13.73 -26.60
CA HIS A 413 -16.50 -14.50 -27.84
C HIS A 413 -16.57 -13.60 -29.08
N GLY A 414 -15.58 -13.77 -29.99
CA GLY A 414 -15.48 -12.98 -31.21
C GLY A 414 -15.01 -11.54 -31.02
N MET A 415 -14.53 -11.19 -29.82
CA MET A 415 -14.03 -9.86 -29.50
C MET A 415 -12.51 -9.77 -29.70
N GLY A 416 -12.02 -8.63 -30.20
CA GLY A 416 -10.59 -8.33 -30.24
C GLY A 416 -10.07 -7.68 -28.96
N LEU A 417 -8.75 -7.69 -28.78
CA LEU A 417 -8.09 -7.12 -27.59
C LEU A 417 -8.36 -5.62 -27.45
N LYS A 418 -8.31 -4.87 -28.56
CA LYS A 418 -8.61 -3.43 -28.57
C LYS A 418 -10.10 -3.17 -28.30
N ASP A 419 -10.99 -4.02 -28.81
CA ASP A 419 -12.41 -3.92 -28.55
C ASP A 419 -12.73 -4.09 -27.07
N LEU A 420 -12.10 -5.07 -26.41
CA LEU A 420 -12.24 -5.26 -24.97
C LEU A 420 -11.76 -4.04 -24.19
N CYS A 421 -10.56 -3.54 -24.47
CA CYS A 421 -10.02 -2.34 -23.82
C CYS A 421 -10.95 -1.14 -24.00
N THR A 422 -11.46 -0.93 -25.22
CA THR A 422 -12.38 0.18 -25.53
C THR A 422 -13.69 0.06 -24.77
N LYS A 423 -14.27 -1.14 -24.74
CA LYS A 423 -15.52 -1.43 -24.01
C LYS A 423 -15.36 -1.20 -22.51
N MET A 424 -14.26 -1.70 -21.91
CA MET A 424 -13.97 -1.51 -20.50
C MET A 424 -13.70 -0.05 -20.16
N PHE A 425 -12.85 0.62 -20.92
CA PHE A 425 -12.52 2.03 -20.70
C PHE A 425 -13.77 2.93 -20.79
N THR A 426 -14.64 2.68 -21.79
CA THR A 426 -15.92 3.41 -21.92
C THR A 426 -16.82 3.19 -20.71
N ALA A 427 -16.87 1.97 -20.18
CA ALA A 427 -17.63 1.67 -18.98
C ALA A 427 -17.05 2.35 -17.74
N MET A 428 -15.71 2.33 -17.55
CA MET A 428 -15.03 3.03 -16.46
C MET A 428 -15.33 4.54 -16.50
N LYS A 429 -15.28 5.14 -17.70
CA LYS A 429 -15.61 6.56 -17.90
C LYS A 429 -17.08 6.84 -17.55
N LYS A 430 -18.01 5.98 -17.95
CA LYS A 430 -19.44 6.10 -17.64
C LYS A 430 -19.75 5.91 -16.16
N LEU A 431 -19.11 4.95 -15.51
CA LEU A 431 -19.27 4.65 -14.08
C LEU A 431 -18.50 5.63 -13.21
N GLY A 432 -17.53 6.35 -13.76
CA GLY A 432 -16.68 7.28 -13.03
C GLY A 432 -15.78 6.57 -11.99
N THR A 433 -15.29 5.35 -12.28
CA THR A 433 -14.57 4.49 -11.30
C THR A 433 -13.41 5.19 -10.63
N THR A 434 -12.57 5.89 -11.38
CA THR A 434 -11.40 6.63 -10.87
C THR A 434 -11.78 7.76 -9.92
N LYS A 435 -12.84 8.51 -10.26
CA LYS A 435 -13.37 9.58 -9.39
C LYS A 435 -14.03 8.99 -8.14
N ALA A 436 -14.79 7.92 -8.30
CA ALA A 436 -15.45 7.22 -7.20
C ALA A 436 -14.44 6.63 -6.21
N LEU A 437 -13.34 6.04 -6.70
CA LEU A 437 -12.21 5.59 -5.88
C LEU A 437 -11.65 6.75 -5.05
N SER A 438 -11.29 7.84 -5.71
CA SER A 438 -10.70 9.01 -5.04
C SER A 438 -11.66 9.60 -4.00
N ALA A 439 -12.92 9.75 -4.33
CA ALA A 439 -13.95 10.28 -3.42
C ALA A 439 -14.19 9.34 -2.23
N GLY A 440 -14.30 8.02 -2.46
CA GLY A 440 -14.56 7.05 -1.41
C GLY A 440 -13.46 6.99 -0.34
N PHE A 441 -12.20 7.18 -0.75
CA PHE A 441 -11.06 7.14 0.19
C PHE A 441 -10.61 8.52 0.70
N SER A 442 -11.19 9.62 0.24
CA SER A 442 -10.88 10.96 0.73
C SER A 442 -11.67 11.37 1.97
N VAL A 443 -12.71 10.61 2.32
CA VAL A 443 -13.56 10.87 3.49
C VAL A 443 -13.35 9.80 4.56
N LEU A 444 -13.42 10.20 5.83
CA LEU A 444 -13.52 9.25 6.93
C LEU A 444 -14.99 8.94 7.19
N PRO A 445 -15.39 7.66 7.20
CA PRO A 445 -16.73 7.26 7.63
C PRO A 445 -16.98 7.65 9.09
N HIS A 446 -18.22 7.98 9.43
CA HIS A 446 -18.60 8.22 10.82
C HIS A 446 -18.55 6.92 11.62
N PRO A 447 -17.79 6.81 12.71
CA PRO A 447 -17.83 5.63 13.56
C PRO A 447 -19.02 5.70 14.53
N ASP A 448 -19.95 4.75 14.43
CA ASP A 448 -21.10 4.63 15.34
C ASP A 448 -20.72 3.90 16.63
N MET A 449 -19.73 3.02 16.58
CA MET A 449 -19.21 2.23 17.69
C MET A 449 -17.74 1.87 17.48
N THR A 450 -17.08 1.45 18.55
CA THR A 450 -15.71 0.97 18.48
C THR A 450 -15.62 -0.36 17.70
N PRO A 451 -14.46 -0.68 17.09
CA PRO A 451 -14.27 -1.97 16.43
C PRO A 451 -14.51 -3.19 17.33
N VAL A 452 -14.22 -3.09 18.64
CA VAL A 452 -14.49 -4.18 19.59
C VAL A 452 -15.99 -4.35 19.83
N GLU A 453 -16.76 -3.26 19.94
CA GLU A 453 -18.23 -3.35 20.06
C GLU A 453 -18.86 -3.94 18.79
N ALA A 454 -18.35 -3.59 17.61
CA ALA A 454 -18.79 -4.22 16.36
C ALA A 454 -18.48 -5.72 16.34
N TYR A 455 -17.32 -6.13 16.83
CA TYR A 455 -16.94 -7.53 16.94
C TYR A 455 -17.80 -8.29 17.98
N GLU A 456 -18.14 -7.67 19.12
CA GLU A 456 -19.08 -8.23 20.10
C GLU A 456 -20.46 -8.52 19.47
N ASN A 457 -20.97 -7.59 18.65
CA ASN A 457 -22.21 -7.81 17.88
C ASN A 457 -22.08 -8.98 16.90
N LEU A 458 -20.94 -9.11 16.23
CA LEU A 458 -20.67 -10.23 15.33
C LEU A 458 -20.69 -11.57 16.07
N VAL A 459 -20.02 -11.67 17.21
CA VAL A 459 -19.95 -12.90 18.03
C VAL A 459 -21.32 -13.28 18.57
N HIS A 460 -22.15 -12.30 18.95
CA HIS A 460 -23.50 -12.53 19.47
C HIS A 460 -24.57 -12.72 18.38
N ASN A 461 -24.16 -12.86 17.10
CA ASN A 461 -25.08 -13.04 15.97
C ASN A 461 -26.06 -11.86 15.76
N ASN A 462 -25.71 -10.67 16.26
CA ASN A 462 -26.48 -9.44 16.09
C ASN A 462 -26.12 -8.72 14.78
N VAL A 463 -25.98 -9.50 13.71
CA VAL A 463 -25.60 -9.01 12.38
C VAL A 463 -26.47 -9.62 11.31
N GLU A 464 -26.57 -8.94 10.16
CA GLU A 464 -27.27 -9.42 8.97
C GLU A 464 -26.52 -9.02 7.71
N ALA A 465 -26.63 -9.83 6.66
CA ALA A 465 -26.08 -9.50 5.34
C ALA A 465 -27.01 -8.52 4.64
N VAL A 466 -26.50 -7.35 4.28
CA VAL A 466 -27.24 -6.25 3.66
C VAL A 466 -26.65 -6.00 2.27
N SER A 467 -27.53 -5.87 1.25
CA SER A 467 -27.09 -5.49 -0.08
C SER A 467 -26.53 -4.06 -0.07
N ILE A 468 -25.55 -3.75 -0.92
CA ILE A 468 -25.03 -2.37 -0.97
C ILE A 468 -26.08 -1.35 -1.40
N ASP A 469 -27.17 -1.77 -2.05
CA ASP A 469 -28.27 -0.89 -2.42
C ASP A 469 -29.11 -0.47 -1.20
N ASP A 470 -29.18 -1.33 -0.16
CA ASP A 470 -29.90 -1.10 1.10
C ASP A 470 -28.96 -0.67 2.25
N MET A 471 -27.69 -0.43 1.97
CA MET A 471 -26.64 -0.23 2.97
C MET A 471 -26.58 1.22 3.50
N ALA A 472 -27.39 2.13 2.99
CA ALA A 472 -27.42 3.52 3.46
C ALA A 472 -27.68 3.62 4.97
N ALA A 473 -26.86 4.40 5.66
CA ALA A 473 -26.90 4.59 7.12
C ALA A 473 -26.84 3.28 7.93
N ARG A 474 -26.19 2.24 7.40
CA ARG A 474 -25.92 0.99 8.13
C ARG A 474 -24.49 0.99 8.65
N THR A 475 -24.34 0.46 9.86
CA THR A 475 -23.03 0.26 10.51
C THR A 475 -22.48 -1.11 10.13
N VAL A 476 -21.25 -1.17 9.63
CA VAL A 476 -20.63 -2.45 9.25
C VAL A 476 -20.08 -3.20 10.47
N ALA A 477 -20.27 -4.52 10.48
CA ALA A 477 -19.74 -5.39 11.52
C ALA A 477 -18.31 -5.85 11.23
N THR A 478 -17.90 -5.85 9.95
CA THR A 478 -16.59 -6.29 9.49
C THR A 478 -16.00 -5.26 8.53
N GLY A 479 -14.67 -5.22 8.43
CA GLY A 479 -14.00 -4.32 7.50
C GLY A 479 -14.32 -4.63 6.04
N VAL A 480 -14.50 -3.59 5.22
CA VAL A 480 -14.67 -3.70 3.75
C VAL A 480 -13.41 -3.17 3.08
N VAL A 481 -12.69 -4.06 2.40
CA VAL A 481 -11.37 -3.77 1.84
C VAL A 481 -11.31 -4.15 0.36
N PRO A 482 -11.52 -3.21 -0.57
CA PRO A 482 -11.36 -3.47 -1.99
C PRO A 482 -9.88 -3.70 -2.38
N TYR A 483 -9.63 -4.68 -3.21
CA TYR A 483 -8.35 -4.95 -3.85
C TYR A 483 -8.48 -4.80 -5.38
N PRO A 484 -7.83 -3.83 -6.02
CA PRO A 484 -7.07 -2.73 -5.44
C PRO A 484 -7.94 -1.69 -4.71
N PRO A 485 -7.39 -0.83 -3.83
CA PRO A 485 -5.98 -0.66 -3.50
C PRO A 485 -5.49 -1.53 -2.33
N GLY A 486 -6.34 -2.37 -1.71
CA GLY A 486 -5.97 -3.22 -0.58
C GLY A 486 -5.92 -2.50 0.78
N ILE A 487 -6.64 -1.40 0.91
CA ILE A 487 -6.79 -0.66 2.17
C ILE A 487 -8.26 -0.58 2.57
N PRO A 488 -8.56 -0.47 3.87
CA PRO A 488 -9.94 -0.43 4.34
C PRO A 488 -10.70 0.80 3.83
N LEU A 489 -11.80 0.56 3.11
CA LEU A 489 -12.78 1.58 2.78
C LEU A 489 -13.70 1.85 3.98
N LEU A 490 -14.13 0.77 4.63
CA LEU A 490 -14.87 0.80 5.90
C LEU A 490 -14.16 -0.07 6.93
N MET A 491 -14.09 0.42 8.16
CA MET A 491 -13.62 -0.33 9.33
C MET A 491 -14.82 -0.84 10.15
N PRO A 492 -14.67 -1.92 10.94
CA PRO A 492 -15.75 -2.38 11.82
C PRO A 492 -16.26 -1.25 12.73
N GLY A 493 -17.58 -1.11 12.83
CA GLY A 493 -18.23 -0.06 13.61
C GLY A 493 -18.45 1.26 12.88
N GLU A 494 -17.95 1.40 11.65
CA GLU A 494 -18.18 2.60 10.82
C GLU A 494 -19.51 2.51 10.06
N ASN A 495 -20.11 3.68 9.84
CA ASN A 495 -21.35 3.86 9.09
C ASN A 495 -21.06 4.01 7.59
N ALA A 496 -21.84 3.34 6.76
CA ALA A 496 -21.68 3.40 5.30
C ALA A 496 -22.06 4.77 4.69
N GLY A 497 -22.69 5.64 5.46
CA GLY A 497 -23.10 6.97 5.03
C GLY A 497 -24.37 7.01 4.19
N ALA A 498 -24.58 8.10 3.47
CA ALA A 498 -25.76 8.33 2.64
C ALA A 498 -25.77 7.43 1.40
N ALA A 499 -26.97 7.15 0.84
CA ALA A 499 -27.16 6.30 -0.33
C ALA A 499 -26.42 6.81 -1.59
N ASP A 500 -26.25 8.12 -1.70
CA ASP A 500 -25.51 8.85 -2.74
C ASP A 500 -24.12 9.31 -2.26
N GLY A 501 -23.71 8.87 -1.07
CA GLY A 501 -22.41 9.21 -0.49
C GLY A 501 -21.24 8.54 -1.24
N PRO A 502 -20.02 9.06 -1.05
CA PRO A 502 -18.85 8.64 -1.82
C PRO A 502 -18.46 7.17 -1.58
N ILE A 503 -18.66 6.64 -0.39
CA ILE A 503 -18.35 5.24 -0.03
C ILE A 503 -19.24 4.27 -0.81
N LEU A 504 -20.57 4.47 -0.71
CA LEU A 504 -21.54 3.64 -1.44
C LEU A 504 -21.46 3.88 -2.94
N GLY A 505 -21.17 5.10 -3.37
CA GLY A 505 -20.91 5.43 -4.77
C GLY A 505 -19.77 4.59 -5.35
N TYR A 506 -18.66 4.45 -4.61
CA TYR A 506 -17.54 3.62 -5.04
C TYR A 506 -17.90 2.12 -5.07
N LEU A 507 -18.51 1.57 -4.03
CA LEU A 507 -18.93 0.15 -4.00
C LEU A 507 -19.93 -0.18 -5.12
N LYS A 508 -20.88 0.70 -5.40
CA LYS A 508 -21.84 0.54 -6.52
C LYS A 508 -21.14 0.59 -7.88
N ALA A 509 -20.14 1.45 -8.04
CA ALA A 509 -19.32 1.51 -9.26
C ALA A 509 -18.55 0.20 -9.47
N LEU A 510 -17.92 -0.35 -8.42
CA LEU A 510 -17.25 -1.66 -8.46
C LEU A 510 -18.23 -2.78 -8.83
N GLN A 511 -19.36 -2.89 -8.13
CA GLN A 511 -20.38 -3.90 -8.41
C GLN A 511 -20.86 -3.83 -9.87
N ALA A 512 -21.14 -2.64 -10.37
CA ALA A 512 -21.59 -2.44 -11.75
C ALA A 512 -20.52 -2.82 -12.76
N PHE A 513 -19.26 -2.51 -12.47
CA PHE A 513 -18.14 -2.91 -13.31
C PHE A 513 -17.97 -4.43 -13.34
N ASP A 514 -17.97 -5.09 -12.18
CA ASP A 514 -17.78 -6.54 -12.05
C ASP A 514 -18.89 -7.34 -12.77
N ARG A 515 -20.12 -6.88 -12.68
CA ARG A 515 -21.25 -7.48 -13.44
C ARG A 515 -21.06 -7.37 -14.95
N ASN A 516 -20.45 -6.29 -15.43
CA ASN A 516 -20.28 -6.04 -16.87
C ASN A 516 -19.05 -6.76 -17.44
N PHE A 517 -18.06 -7.08 -16.59
CA PHE A 517 -16.76 -7.62 -17.02
C PHE A 517 -16.38 -8.85 -16.19
N PRO A 518 -17.08 -9.99 -16.36
CA PRO A 518 -16.71 -11.23 -15.68
C PRO A 518 -15.28 -11.62 -16.04
N GLY A 519 -14.52 -12.09 -15.04
CA GLY A 519 -13.08 -12.36 -15.15
C GLY A 519 -12.16 -11.17 -14.84
N PHE A 520 -12.72 -9.97 -14.68
CA PHE A 520 -12.00 -8.75 -14.25
C PHE A 520 -12.57 -8.16 -12.95
N GLY A 521 -13.31 -8.97 -12.20
CA GLY A 521 -13.93 -8.55 -10.95
C GLY A 521 -12.90 -8.18 -9.88
N HIS A 522 -13.31 -7.27 -8.99
CA HIS A 522 -12.50 -6.84 -7.85
C HIS A 522 -12.63 -7.84 -6.71
N ASP A 523 -11.49 -8.19 -6.08
CA ASP A 523 -11.51 -8.90 -4.81
C ASP A 523 -11.78 -7.90 -3.68
N THR A 524 -12.99 -7.93 -3.12
CA THR A 524 -13.36 -7.02 -2.02
C THR A 524 -13.57 -7.83 -0.75
N HIS A 525 -12.58 -7.83 0.13
CA HIS A 525 -12.70 -8.50 1.42
C HIS A 525 -13.81 -7.88 2.26
N GLY A 526 -14.58 -8.71 2.95
CA GLY A 526 -15.76 -8.29 3.73
C GLY A 526 -17.03 -8.13 2.90
N VAL A 527 -16.96 -8.44 1.61
CA VAL A 527 -18.12 -8.50 0.69
C VAL A 527 -18.35 -9.94 0.28
N GLU A 528 -19.60 -10.37 0.36
CA GLU A 528 -20.09 -11.62 -0.24
C GLU A 528 -20.83 -11.29 -1.53
N ILE A 529 -20.52 -11.98 -2.62
CA ILE A 529 -21.17 -11.79 -3.90
C ILE A 529 -22.23 -12.88 -4.11
N ARG A 530 -23.51 -12.48 -4.26
CA ARG A 530 -24.64 -13.36 -4.57
C ARG A 530 -25.31 -12.87 -5.83
N ASP A 531 -25.31 -13.67 -6.88
CA ASP A 531 -25.89 -13.32 -8.20
C ASP A 531 -25.44 -11.93 -8.71
N GLY A 532 -24.13 -11.65 -8.55
CA GLY A 532 -23.51 -10.38 -8.93
C GLY A 532 -23.87 -9.19 -8.02
N THR A 533 -24.61 -9.40 -6.93
CA THR A 533 -24.92 -8.37 -5.94
C THR A 533 -23.96 -8.48 -4.75
N TYR A 534 -23.44 -7.35 -4.33
CA TYR A 534 -22.55 -7.24 -3.17
C TYR A 534 -23.36 -7.17 -1.89
N TYR A 535 -23.01 -8.01 -0.92
CA TYR A 535 -23.57 -8.04 0.44
C TYR A 535 -22.47 -7.81 1.47
N VAL A 536 -22.77 -7.02 2.47
CA VAL A 536 -21.86 -6.71 3.59
C VAL A 536 -22.55 -7.06 4.90
N LEU A 537 -21.79 -7.61 5.86
CA LEU A 537 -22.31 -7.84 7.21
C LEU A 537 -22.45 -6.51 7.95
N CYS A 538 -23.68 -6.13 8.26
CA CYS A 538 -24.02 -4.95 9.03
C CYS A 538 -24.62 -5.33 10.38
N ILE A 539 -24.49 -4.44 11.37
CA ILE A 539 -25.18 -4.55 12.65
C ILE A 539 -26.71 -4.50 12.40
N LYS A 540 -27.48 -5.39 13.04
CA LYS A 540 -28.95 -5.36 12.95
C LYS A 540 -29.49 -4.03 13.46
N LYS A 541 -30.54 -3.52 12.80
CA LYS A 541 -31.29 -2.38 13.34
C LYS A 541 -32.06 -2.85 14.58
N ALA A 542 -32.00 -2.01 15.64
CA ALA A 542 -32.75 -2.26 16.86
C ALA A 542 -34.26 -2.24 16.62
#